data_7d1dfd44f706cb468457ede1083ee113
#
_entry.id   7d1dfd44f706cb468457ede1083ee113
#
_cell.length_a   1.000
_cell.length_b   1.000
_cell.length_c   1.000
_cell.angle_alpha   90.00
_cell.angle_beta   90.00
_cell.angle_gamma   90.00
#
_symmetry.space_group_name_H-M   'P 1'
#
loop_
_entity.id
_entity.type
_entity.pdbx_description
1 polymer ?
#
loop_
_entity_poly.entity_id
_entity_poly.type
_entity_poly.pdbx_seq_one_letter_code
_entity_poly.pdbx_strand_id
1 'polypeptide(L)'
;MTGLFSYPKRKLRKLITQGEYEKAEEFGQELEAKFSKDPDFLFIMGSMYYMLNEEEKTLHYLDRVLEMNPYDVESLSLKLRVHQFRAENEEDQELKQNELNVVIDCCRKILDETPDNFQVRDLITELESQS
;
A
#
# COMPACT_ATOMS: atom_id res chain seq x y z
N MET A 1 18.12 14.94 9.43
CA MET A 1 17.86 14.68 8.01
C MET A 1 16.70 13.71 7.86
N THR A 2 15.69 14.05 7.06
CA THR A 2 14.45 13.25 6.95
C THR A 2 14.33 12.49 5.64
N GLY A 3 15.37 12.47 4.79
CA GLY A 3 15.31 11.76 3.52
C GLY A 3 15.23 10.25 3.67
N LEU A 4 14.95 9.57 2.53
CA LEU A 4 14.85 8.11 2.49
C LEU A 4 16.08 7.41 3.07
N PHE A 5 17.24 8.03 2.96
CA PHE A 5 18.48 7.43 3.42
C PHE A 5 18.88 7.85 4.83
N SER A 6 17.99 8.51 5.60
CA SER A 6 18.27 8.82 7.00
C SER A 6 18.48 7.53 7.80
N TYR A 7 19.35 7.59 8.82
CA TYR A 7 19.72 6.42 9.57
C TYR A 7 18.52 5.64 10.15
N PRO A 8 17.55 6.30 10.82
CA PRO A 8 16.43 5.54 11.39
C PRO A 8 15.62 4.77 10.34
N LYS A 9 15.35 5.39 9.18
CA LYS A 9 14.59 4.72 8.14
C LYS A 9 15.37 3.57 7.50
N ARG A 10 16.68 3.73 7.32
CA ARG A 10 17.52 2.65 6.81
C ARG A 10 17.57 1.47 7.77
N LYS A 11 17.67 1.75 9.07
CA LYS A 11 17.67 0.69 10.08
C LYS A 11 16.35 -0.07 10.06
N LEU A 12 15.24 0.66 9.97
CA LEU A 12 13.92 0.05 9.91
C LEU A 12 13.79 -0.87 8.69
N ARG A 13 14.17 -0.37 7.52
CA ARG A 13 14.15 -1.19 6.30
C ARG A 13 15.02 -2.44 6.41
N LYS A 14 16.18 -2.30 7.02
CA LYS A 14 17.09 -3.43 7.20
C LYS A 14 16.48 -4.51 8.08
N LEU A 15 15.83 -4.11 9.19
CA LEU A 15 15.15 -5.06 10.07
C LEU A 15 14.07 -5.82 9.31
N ILE A 16 13.30 -5.12 8.48
CA ILE A 16 12.25 -5.73 7.68
C ILE A 16 12.85 -6.70 6.66
N THR A 17 13.89 -6.26 5.94
CA THR A 17 14.54 -7.07 4.91
C THR A 17 15.14 -8.35 5.51
N GLN A 18 15.63 -8.29 6.75
CA GLN A 18 16.18 -9.42 7.45
C GLN A 18 15.11 -10.33 8.08
N GLY A 19 13.85 -9.96 7.96
CA GLY A 19 12.75 -10.75 8.52
C GLY A 19 12.58 -10.59 10.03
N GLU A 20 13.23 -9.60 10.63
CA GLU A 20 13.11 -9.34 12.07
C GLU A 20 11.91 -8.43 12.35
N TYR A 21 10.72 -8.96 12.05
CA TYR A 21 9.49 -8.16 12.05
C TYR A 21 9.10 -7.65 13.44
N GLU A 22 9.30 -8.43 14.49
CA GLU A 22 8.97 -8.00 15.83
C GLU A 22 9.81 -6.79 16.24
N LYS A 23 11.12 -6.85 15.97
CA LYS A 23 12.02 -5.73 16.23
C LYS A 23 11.70 -4.53 15.35
N ALA A 24 11.35 -4.79 14.09
CA ALA A 24 10.98 -3.73 13.14
C ALA A 24 9.72 -3.01 13.60
N GLU A 25 8.71 -3.74 14.04
CA GLU A 25 7.48 -3.14 14.52
C GLU A 25 7.73 -2.27 15.74
N GLU A 26 8.47 -2.80 16.72
CA GLU A 26 8.80 -2.06 17.93
C GLU A 26 9.58 -0.77 17.60
N PHE A 27 10.61 -0.90 16.75
CA PHE A 27 11.41 0.25 16.33
C PHE A 27 10.56 1.27 15.56
N GLY A 28 9.72 0.78 14.65
CA GLY A 28 8.83 1.66 13.88
C GLY A 28 7.87 2.44 14.77
N GLN A 29 7.32 1.80 15.79
CA GLN A 29 6.44 2.48 16.73
C GLN A 29 7.18 3.57 17.51
N GLU A 30 8.44 3.35 17.85
CA GLU A 30 9.27 4.39 18.50
C GLU A 30 9.47 5.59 17.58
N LEU A 31 9.55 5.37 16.27
CA LEU A 31 9.77 6.43 15.29
C LEU A 31 8.49 7.17 14.88
N GLU A 32 7.32 6.62 15.22
CA GLU A 32 6.03 7.12 14.71
C GLU A 32 5.82 8.61 14.96
N ALA A 33 6.11 9.09 16.17
CA ALA A 33 5.89 10.50 16.49
C ALA A 33 6.79 11.42 15.67
N LYS A 34 8.03 11.01 15.43
CA LYS A 34 9.00 11.82 14.69
C LYS A 34 8.70 11.85 13.18
N PHE A 35 8.26 10.73 12.63
CA PHE A 35 8.07 10.59 11.19
C PHE A 35 6.61 10.46 10.78
N SER A 36 5.68 10.91 11.61
CA SER A 36 4.23 10.74 11.36
C SER A 36 3.74 11.38 10.06
N LYS A 37 4.47 12.34 9.51
CA LYS A 37 4.12 13.02 8.24
C LYS A 37 5.18 12.80 7.16
N ASP A 38 6.02 11.80 7.33
CA ASP A 38 7.04 11.45 6.35
C ASP A 38 6.50 10.32 5.48
N PRO A 39 6.20 10.56 4.19
CA PRO A 39 5.60 9.52 3.35
C PRO A 39 6.49 8.30 3.18
N ASP A 40 7.82 8.46 3.18
CA ASP A 40 8.73 7.31 3.08
C ASP A 40 8.58 6.39 4.28
N PHE A 41 8.56 6.98 5.48
CA PHE A 41 8.37 6.19 6.71
C PHE A 41 7.02 5.47 6.70
N LEU A 42 5.96 6.20 6.35
CA LEU A 42 4.61 5.63 6.33
C LEU A 42 4.49 4.49 5.32
N PHE A 43 5.13 4.64 4.15
CA PHE A 43 5.13 3.56 3.16
C PHE A 43 5.91 2.34 3.67
N ILE A 44 7.05 2.56 4.33
CA ILE A 44 7.84 1.46 4.90
C ILE A 44 6.99 0.67 5.90
N MET A 45 6.28 1.38 6.79
CA MET A 45 5.40 0.73 7.77
C MET A 45 4.27 -0.04 7.08
N GLY A 46 3.64 0.57 6.09
CA GLY A 46 2.58 -0.09 5.32
C GLY A 46 3.07 -1.36 4.65
N SER A 47 4.26 -1.31 4.04
CA SER A 47 4.88 -2.46 3.38
C SER A 47 5.15 -3.59 4.39
N MET A 48 5.62 -3.23 5.57
CA MET A 48 5.88 -4.21 6.63
C MET A 48 4.60 -4.94 7.02
N TYR A 49 3.54 -4.19 7.27
CA TYR A 49 2.27 -4.80 7.66
C TYR A 49 1.64 -5.61 6.53
N TYR A 50 1.88 -5.20 5.28
CA TYR A 50 1.46 -6.01 4.14
C TYR A 50 2.13 -7.39 4.17
N MET A 51 3.43 -7.43 4.44
CA MET A 51 4.19 -8.69 4.54
C MET A 51 3.73 -9.54 5.72
N LEU A 52 3.22 -8.90 6.77
CA LEU A 52 2.69 -9.60 7.96
C LEU A 52 1.22 -10.00 7.79
N ASN A 53 0.62 -9.72 6.64
CA ASN A 53 -0.80 -10.00 6.34
C ASN A 53 -1.76 -9.28 7.29
N GLU A 54 -1.38 -8.11 7.78
CA GLU A 54 -2.24 -7.28 8.61
C GLU A 54 -2.86 -6.17 7.75
N GLU A 55 -3.97 -6.50 7.10
CA GLU A 55 -4.58 -5.64 6.09
C GLU A 55 -5.01 -4.28 6.62
N GLU A 56 -5.65 -4.25 7.80
CA GLU A 56 -6.13 -2.98 8.36
C GLU A 56 -4.99 -2.01 8.62
N LYS A 57 -3.89 -2.51 9.20
CA LYS A 57 -2.73 -1.67 9.46
C LYS A 57 -2.05 -1.24 8.17
N THR A 58 -1.98 -2.14 7.18
CA THR A 58 -1.45 -1.82 5.86
C THR A 58 -2.21 -0.63 5.27
N LEU A 59 -3.53 -0.72 5.22
CA LEU A 59 -4.36 0.33 4.63
C LEU A 59 -4.26 1.63 5.42
N HIS A 60 -4.18 1.54 6.74
CA HIS A 60 -4.03 2.72 7.58
C HIS A 60 -2.79 3.55 7.17
N TYR A 61 -1.65 2.89 7.01
CA TYR A 61 -0.42 3.60 6.62
C TYR A 61 -0.44 4.04 5.16
N LEU A 62 -0.92 3.20 4.26
CA LEU A 62 -1.00 3.57 2.84
C LEU A 62 -1.94 4.75 2.61
N ASP A 63 -3.06 4.79 3.30
CA ASP A 63 -4.01 5.89 3.15
C ASP A 63 -3.41 7.21 3.65
N ARG A 64 -2.57 7.16 4.67
CA ARG A 64 -1.85 8.36 5.12
C ARG A 64 -0.87 8.87 4.07
N VAL A 65 -0.18 7.96 3.36
CA VAL A 65 0.67 8.38 2.22
C VAL A 65 -0.21 9.01 1.14
N LEU A 66 -1.33 8.37 0.82
CA LEU A 66 -2.21 8.83 -0.26
C LEU A 66 -2.93 10.14 0.06
N GLU A 67 -3.10 10.49 1.34
CA GLU A 67 -3.56 11.82 1.72
C GLU A 67 -2.57 12.91 1.31
N MET A 68 -1.28 12.60 1.35
CA MET A 68 -0.23 13.55 0.96
C MET A 68 -0.01 13.55 -0.54
N ASN A 69 -0.06 12.38 -1.16
CA ASN A 69 0.13 12.21 -2.60
C ASN A 69 -0.86 11.17 -3.13
N PRO A 70 -2.05 11.62 -3.60
CA PRO A 70 -3.09 10.71 -4.07
C PRO A 70 -2.70 9.82 -5.26
N TYR A 71 -1.61 10.17 -5.94
CA TYR A 71 -1.13 9.44 -7.12
C TYR A 71 0.17 8.70 -6.88
N ASP A 72 0.50 8.42 -5.61
CA ASP A 72 1.70 7.63 -5.30
C ASP A 72 1.53 6.20 -5.78
N VAL A 73 2.24 5.85 -6.87
CA VAL A 73 2.04 4.57 -7.57
C VAL A 73 2.33 3.36 -6.68
N GLU A 74 3.38 3.42 -5.87
CA GLU A 74 3.72 2.29 -5.00
C GLU A 74 2.63 2.03 -3.96
N SER A 75 2.10 3.09 -3.34
CA SER A 75 1.04 2.96 -2.35
C SER A 75 -0.27 2.49 -3.00
N LEU A 76 -0.60 3.05 -4.18
CA LEU A 76 -1.78 2.61 -4.93
C LEU A 76 -1.67 1.13 -5.32
N SER A 77 -0.47 0.68 -5.70
CA SER A 77 -0.25 -0.71 -6.09
C SER A 77 -0.48 -1.67 -4.93
N LEU A 78 0.00 -1.33 -3.73
CA LEU A 78 -0.24 -2.18 -2.56
C LEU A 78 -1.71 -2.15 -2.15
N LYS A 79 -2.34 -0.98 -2.17
CA LYS A 79 -3.76 -0.86 -1.84
C LYS A 79 -4.61 -1.68 -2.80
N LEU A 80 -4.29 -1.62 -4.09
CA LEU A 80 -4.95 -2.43 -5.10
C LEU A 80 -4.88 -3.92 -4.75
N ARG A 81 -3.70 -4.40 -4.37
CA ARG A 81 -3.52 -5.81 -4.04
C ARG A 81 -4.33 -6.24 -2.82
N VAL A 82 -4.40 -5.40 -1.80
CA VAL A 82 -5.20 -5.70 -0.61
C VAL A 82 -6.68 -5.85 -0.98
N HIS A 83 -7.21 -4.90 -1.74
CA HIS A 83 -8.62 -4.94 -2.12
C HIS A 83 -8.92 -6.04 -3.13
N GLN A 84 -7.99 -6.34 -4.03
CA GLN A 84 -8.14 -7.46 -4.96
C GLN A 84 -8.23 -8.79 -4.21
N PHE A 85 -7.37 -8.98 -3.21
CA PHE A 85 -7.41 -10.17 -2.36
C PHE A 85 -8.74 -10.27 -1.61
N ARG A 86 -9.21 -9.14 -1.05
CA ARG A 86 -10.51 -9.10 -0.37
C ARG A 86 -11.64 -9.47 -1.33
N ALA A 87 -11.60 -8.95 -2.56
CA ALA A 87 -12.63 -9.24 -3.55
C ALA A 87 -12.66 -10.73 -3.91
N GLU A 88 -11.47 -11.33 -4.07
CA GLU A 88 -11.37 -12.75 -4.41
C GLU A 88 -11.92 -13.66 -3.31
N ASN A 89 -11.90 -13.20 -2.06
CA ASN A 89 -12.34 -13.99 -0.91
C ASN A 89 -13.71 -13.57 -0.39
N GLU A 90 -14.39 -12.62 -1.06
CA GLU A 90 -15.69 -12.16 -0.65
C GLU A 90 -16.79 -12.87 -1.40
N GLU A 91 -17.72 -13.50 -0.68
CA GLU A 91 -18.84 -14.23 -1.28
C GLU A 91 -20.05 -13.34 -1.56
N ASP A 92 -20.25 -12.29 -0.75
CA ASP A 92 -21.35 -11.34 -0.95
C ASP A 92 -21.05 -10.47 -2.17
N GLN A 93 -21.95 -10.50 -3.16
CA GLN A 93 -21.73 -9.84 -4.44
C GLN A 93 -21.64 -8.31 -4.31
N GLU A 94 -22.42 -7.71 -3.43
CA GLU A 94 -22.38 -6.27 -3.24
C GLU A 94 -21.06 -5.85 -2.59
N LEU A 95 -20.64 -6.55 -1.54
CA LEU A 95 -19.37 -6.27 -0.88
C LEU A 95 -18.19 -6.51 -1.81
N LYS A 96 -18.26 -7.59 -2.60
CA LYS A 96 -17.22 -7.88 -3.60
C LYS A 96 -17.11 -6.75 -4.62
N GLN A 97 -18.25 -6.25 -5.10
CA GLN A 97 -18.24 -5.15 -6.07
C GLN A 97 -17.65 -3.88 -5.45
N ASN A 98 -17.92 -3.62 -4.17
CA ASN A 98 -17.32 -2.47 -3.47
C ASN A 98 -15.78 -2.60 -3.45
N GLU A 99 -15.26 -3.80 -3.19
CA GLU A 99 -13.82 -4.02 -3.22
C GLU A 99 -13.25 -3.82 -4.63
N LEU A 100 -13.94 -4.34 -5.65
CA LEU A 100 -13.50 -4.17 -7.05
C LEU A 100 -13.53 -2.72 -7.49
N ASN A 101 -14.47 -1.93 -6.98
CA ASN A 101 -14.52 -0.50 -7.29
C ASN A 101 -13.27 0.22 -6.79
N VAL A 102 -12.77 -0.15 -5.61
CA VAL A 102 -11.52 0.40 -5.10
C VAL A 102 -10.35 -0.02 -6.00
N VAL A 103 -10.32 -1.27 -6.44
CA VAL A 103 -9.29 -1.76 -7.36
C VAL A 103 -9.29 -0.94 -8.65
N ILE A 104 -10.45 -0.72 -9.23
CA ILE A 104 -10.59 0.05 -10.47
C ILE A 104 -10.11 1.50 -10.27
N ASP A 105 -10.48 2.12 -9.15
CA ASP A 105 -10.03 3.48 -8.85
C ASP A 105 -8.50 3.55 -8.75
N CYS A 106 -7.88 2.59 -8.07
CA CYS A 106 -6.43 2.52 -7.99
C CYS A 106 -5.79 2.34 -9.36
N CYS A 107 -6.37 1.46 -10.20
CA CYS A 107 -5.87 1.25 -11.56
C CYS A 107 -5.88 2.53 -12.37
N ARG A 108 -6.97 3.29 -12.32
CA ARG A 108 -7.09 4.54 -13.07
C ARG A 108 -6.05 5.56 -12.63
N LYS A 109 -5.84 5.70 -11.34
CA LYS A 109 -4.85 6.63 -10.81
C LYS A 109 -3.43 6.21 -11.18
N ILE A 110 -3.13 4.91 -11.12
CA ILE A 110 -1.82 4.40 -11.55
C ILE A 110 -1.60 4.71 -13.03
N LEU A 111 -2.62 4.49 -13.87
CA LEU A 111 -2.50 4.74 -15.30
C LEU A 111 -2.37 6.22 -15.64
N ASP A 112 -2.90 7.12 -14.80
CA ASP A 112 -2.67 8.56 -14.99
C ASP A 112 -1.19 8.90 -14.84
N GLU A 113 -0.48 8.24 -13.92
CA GLU A 113 0.95 8.48 -13.71
C GLU A 113 1.83 7.62 -14.62
N THR A 114 1.39 6.40 -14.92
CA THR A 114 2.16 5.44 -15.72
C THR A 114 1.26 4.85 -16.81
N PRO A 115 0.97 5.62 -17.89
CA PRO A 115 0.02 5.18 -18.93
C PRO A 115 0.41 3.89 -19.65
N ASP A 116 1.69 3.55 -19.64
CA ASP A 116 2.22 2.36 -20.31
C ASP A 116 2.36 1.14 -19.36
N ASN A 117 1.76 1.20 -18.20
CA ASN A 117 1.74 0.06 -17.29
C ASN A 117 0.74 -0.98 -17.82
N PHE A 118 1.25 -1.94 -18.59
CA PHE A 118 0.42 -2.93 -19.27
C PHE A 118 -0.31 -3.85 -18.30
N GLN A 119 0.30 -4.21 -17.19
CA GLN A 119 -0.33 -5.09 -16.21
C GLN A 119 -1.59 -4.47 -15.61
N VAL A 120 -1.52 -3.21 -15.24
CA VAL A 120 -2.66 -2.48 -14.68
C VAL A 120 -3.72 -2.23 -15.75
N ARG A 121 -3.28 -1.92 -16.98
CA ARG A 121 -4.21 -1.72 -18.09
C ARG A 121 -4.99 -3.00 -18.39
N ASP A 122 -4.32 -4.14 -18.43
CA ASP A 122 -4.98 -5.42 -18.65
C ASP A 122 -5.97 -5.74 -17.53
N LEU A 123 -5.58 -5.48 -16.29
CA LEU A 123 -6.44 -5.72 -15.14
C LEU A 123 -7.72 -4.88 -15.21
N ILE A 124 -7.60 -3.57 -15.49
CA ILE A 124 -8.79 -2.72 -15.54
C ILE A 124 -9.70 -3.11 -16.70
N THR A 125 -9.12 -3.49 -17.85
CA THR A 125 -9.90 -3.95 -19.00
C THR A 125 -10.69 -5.20 -18.64
N GLU A 126 -10.04 -6.16 -17.97
CA GLU A 126 -10.70 -7.39 -17.54
C GLU A 126 -11.84 -7.10 -16.57
N LEU A 127 -11.61 -6.25 -15.57
CA LEU A 127 -12.63 -5.93 -14.57
C LEU A 127 -13.81 -5.18 -15.18
N GLU A 128 -13.56 -4.25 -16.10
CA GLU A 128 -14.64 -3.50 -16.74
C GLU A 128 -15.44 -4.36 -17.70
N SER A 129 -14.84 -5.39 -18.32
CA SER A 129 -15.55 -6.29 -19.21
C SER A 129 -16.47 -7.26 -18.47
N GLN A 130 -16.27 -7.45 -17.17
CA GLN A 130 -17.08 -8.35 -16.34
C GLN A 130 -18.30 -7.67 -15.71
N SER A 131 -18.39 -6.37 -15.84
CA SER A 131 -19.49 -5.59 -15.22
C SER A 131 -20.67 -5.37 -16.16
#